data_b7fb452654d1f4b8d9488a1176aaf23f
#
_entry.id   b7fb452654d1f4b8d9488a1176aaf23f
#
_cell.length_a   1.000
_cell.length_b   1.000
_cell.length_c   1.000
_cell.angle_alpha   90.00
_cell.angle_beta   90.00
_cell.angle_gamma   90.00
#
_symmetry.space_group_name_H-M   'P 1'
#
loop_
_entity.id
_entity.type
_entity.pdbx_description
1 polymer ?
#
loop_
_entity_poly.entity_id
_entity_poly.type
_entity_poly.pdbx_seq_one_letter_code
_entity_poly.pdbx_strand_id
1 'polypeptide(L)'
;MRVKSVFFDLDHTLWDFERNSACTFKLLFEENKIDIDLDEFLEIYIPINLEYWKLYRNESITKEYLRYNRLNEAFNKLKFNVPSKLINKLSDDYVETLPKFNYLIEGALELLEYLKPKYKLFILTNGFRNVQANKLKNSKINTYFNQVFDSESVGVKK
;
A
#
# COMPACT_ATOMS: atom_id res chain seq x y z
N MET A 1 -18.72 -10.58 28.10
CA MET A 1 -18.55 -9.30 27.36
C MET A 1 -18.94 -9.53 25.90
N ARG A 2 -19.81 -8.71 25.29
CA ARG A 2 -20.25 -8.89 23.89
C ARG A 2 -19.46 -7.97 22.97
N VAL A 3 -18.79 -8.50 21.97
CA VAL A 3 -18.10 -7.72 20.92
C VAL A 3 -19.13 -6.86 20.19
N LYS A 4 -18.83 -5.57 19.99
CA LYS A 4 -19.68 -4.61 19.27
C LYS A 4 -19.02 -4.02 18.04
N SER A 5 -17.69 -4.05 17.98
CA SER A 5 -16.88 -3.41 16.94
C SER A 5 -15.74 -4.30 16.53
N VAL A 6 -15.42 -4.28 15.22
CA VAL A 6 -14.28 -5.00 14.64
C VAL A 6 -13.41 -3.99 13.92
N PHE A 7 -12.10 -4.04 14.16
CA PHE A 7 -11.10 -3.22 13.50
C PHE A 7 -10.27 -4.10 12.57
N PHE A 8 -10.13 -3.67 11.33
CA PHE A 8 -9.33 -4.33 10.32
C PHE A 8 -8.10 -3.50 9.98
N ASP A 9 -6.99 -4.16 9.71
CA ASP A 9 -5.97 -3.60 8.84
C ASP A 9 -6.48 -3.64 7.38
N LEU A 10 -5.91 -2.85 6.50
CA LEU A 10 -6.28 -2.86 5.09
C LEU A 10 -5.30 -3.71 4.26
N ASP A 11 -4.04 -3.28 4.19
CA ASP A 11 -3.02 -3.90 3.36
C ASP A 11 -2.63 -5.28 3.91
N HIS A 12 -2.53 -6.29 3.05
CA HIS A 12 -2.26 -7.68 3.39
C HIS A 12 -3.34 -8.37 4.27
N THR A 13 -4.45 -7.68 4.52
CA THR A 13 -5.57 -8.23 5.32
C THR A 13 -6.86 -8.30 4.50
N LEU A 14 -7.29 -7.20 3.92
CA LEU A 14 -8.46 -7.14 3.03
C LEU A 14 -8.06 -6.84 1.59
N TRP A 15 -7.02 -6.03 1.41
CA TRP A 15 -6.52 -5.58 0.12
C TRP A 15 -5.21 -6.31 -0.21
N ASP A 16 -5.18 -6.97 -1.37
CA ASP A 16 -4.04 -7.77 -1.84
C ASP A 16 -2.92 -6.84 -2.31
N PHE A 17 -2.11 -6.40 -1.32
CA PHE A 17 -1.05 -5.42 -1.55
C PHE A 17 -0.02 -5.94 -2.55
N GLU A 18 0.44 -7.18 -2.42
CA GLU A 18 1.50 -7.72 -3.27
C GLU A 18 1.06 -7.76 -4.74
N ARG A 19 -0.13 -8.29 -5.01
CA ARG A 19 -0.67 -8.37 -6.36
C ARG A 19 -0.91 -6.99 -6.97
N ASN A 20 -1.51 -6.06 -6.24
CA ASN A 20 -1.78 -4.72 -6.73
C ASN A 20 -0.49 -3.92 -6.94
N SER A 21 0.51 -4.10 -6.07
CA SER A 21 1.84 -3.50 -6.20
C SER A 21 2.58 -4.03 -7.43
N ALA A 22 2.56 -5.34 -7.65
CA ALA A 22 3.15 -5.97 -8.84
C ALA A 22 2.53 -5.42 -10.14
N CYS A 23 1.19 -5.35 -10.20
CA CYS A 23 0.49 -4.75 -11.35
C CYS A 23 0.89 -3.28 -11.56
N THR A 24 1.08 -2.54 -10.48
CA THR A 24 1.50 -1.13 -10.54
C THR A 24 2.91 -1.02 -11.13
N PHE A 25 3.87 -1.78 -10.62
CA PHE A 25 5.25 -1.73 -11.15
C PHE A 25 5.32 -2.19 -12.60
N LYS A 26 4.58 -3.23 -12.98
CA LYS A 26 4.51 -3.66 -14.37
C LYS A 26 4.11 -2.50 -15.29
N LEU A 27 3.02 -1.82 -14.97
CA LEU A 27 2.54 -0.67 -15.74
C LEU A 27 3.58 0.46 -15.78
N LEU A 28 4.15 0.83 -14.63
CA LEU A 28 5.12 1.92 -14.56
C LEU A 28 6.41 1.62 -15.32
N PHE A 29 6.87 0.37 -15.31
CA PHE A 29 8.06 -0.05 -16.05
C PHE A 29 7.80 0.00 -17.56
N GLU A 30 6.65 -0.48 -18.01
CA GLU A 30 6.24 -0.38 -19.41
C GLU A 30 6.18 1.09 -19.90
N GLU A 31 5.50 1.96 -19.14
CA GLU A 31 5.34 3.39 -19.48
C GLU A 31 6.67 4.16 -19.49
N ASN A 32 7.61 3.80 -18.63
CA ASN A 32 8.89 4.47 -18.52
C ASN A 32 10.04 3.75 -19.24
N LYS A 33 9.74 2.66 -19.99
CA LYS A 33 10.71 1.85 -20.75
C LYS A 33 11.86 1.33 -19.87
N ILE A 34 11.51 0.85 -18.67
CA ILE A 34 12.44 0.23 -17.75
C ILE A 34 12.47 -1.26 -18.08
N ASP A 35 13.59 -1.71 -18.64
CA ASP A 35 13.82 -3.10 -19.06
C ASP A 35 14.46 -3.89 -17.90
N ILE A 36 13.64 -4.22 -16.92
CA ILE A 36 14.00 -5.07 -15.77
C ILE A 36 12.97 -6.18 -15.66
N ASP A 37 13.43 -7.38 -15.34
CA ASP A 37 12.54 -8.47 -14.98
C ASP A 37 11.74 -8.10 -13.71
N LEU A 38 10.42 -8.18 -13.80
CA LEU A 38 9.54 -7.74 -12.72
C LEU A 38 9.68 -8.62 -11.48
N ASP A 39 9.83 -9.92 -11.65
CA ASP A 39 9.91 -10.85 -10.52
C ASP A 39 11.23 -10.65 -9.79
N GLU A 40 12.35 -10.49 -10.51
CA GLU A 40 13.65 -10.13 -9.93
C GLU A 40 13.59 -8.79 -9.16
N PHE A 41 12.91 -7.78 -9.73
CA PHE A 41 12.71 -6.51 -9.03
C PHE A 41 11.91 -6.68 -7.75
N LEU A 42 10.81 -7.43 -7.78
CA LEU A 42 9.92 -7.62 -6.64
C LEU A 42 10.61 -8.41 -5.52
N GLU A 43 11.40 -9.43 -5.83
CA GLU A 43 12.19 -10.17 -4.83
C GLU A 43 13.12 -9.26 -4.02
N ILE A 44 13.69 -8.24 -4.68
CA ILE A 44 14.56 -7.25 -4.01
C ILE A 44 13.75 -6.14 -3.35
N TYR A 45 12.70 -5.65 -4.00
CA TYR A 45 11.92 -4.51 -3.53
C TYR A 45 11.08 -4.83 -2.28
N ILE A 46 10.44 -6.00 -2.21
CA ILE A 46 9.52 -6.34 -1.11
C ILE A 46 10.20 -6.25 0.26
N PRO A 47 11.35 -6.89 0.52
CA PRO A 47 12.01 -6.79 1.83
C PRO A 47 12.49 -5.37 2.13
N ILE A 48 12.99 -4.63 1.13
CA ILE A 48 13.38 -3.23 1.29
C ILE A 48 12.16 -2.38 1.71
N ASN A 49 11.05 -2.53 1.00
CA ASN A 49 9.82 -1.81 1.30
C ASN A 49 9.32 -2.07 2.73
N LEU A 50 9.36 -3.32 3.18
CA LEU A 50 8.98 -3.68 4.56
C LEU A 50 9.87 -2.99 5.61
N GLU A 51 11.20 -2.94 5.39
CA GLU A 51 12.12 -2.28 6.31
C GLU A 51 11.92 -0.76 6.33
N TYR A 52 11.73 -0.11 5.16
CA TYR A 52 11.43 1.33 5.11
C TYR A 52 10.10 1.67 5.79
N TRP A 53 9.08 0.83 5.66
CA TRP A 53 7.82 1.00 6.39
C TRP A 53 7.99 0.84 7.89
N LYS A 54 8.86 -0.06 8.35
CA LYS A 54 9.21 -0.21 9.78
C LYS A 54 9.90 1.05 10.31
N LEU A 55 10.89 1.59 9.57
CA LEU A 55 11.55 2.85 9.93
C LEU A 55 10.56 4.02 9.98
N TYR A 56 9.63 4.09 9.02
CA TYR A 56 8.59 5.12 9.00
C TYR A 56 7.61 4.98 10.18
N ARG A 57 7.19 3.76 10.53
CA ARG A 57 6.35 3.53 11.72
C ARG A 57 7.05 3.94 13.01
N ASN A 58 8.34 3.72 13.11
CA ASN A 58 9.17 4.11 14.26
C ASN A 58 9.56 5.61 14.24
N GLU A 59 9.03 6.39 13.30
CA GLU A 59 9.32 7.82 13.13
C GLU A 59 10.80 8.15 12.87
N SER A 60 11.58 7.15 12.42
CA SER A 60 13.00 7.29 12.10
C SER A 60 13.25 7.97 10.76
N ILE A 61 12.27 7.99 9.87
CA ILE A 61 12.33 8.59 8.53
C ILE A 61 11.03 9.31 8.18
N THR A 62 11.12 10.26 7.23
CA THR A 62 9.94 10.96 6.71
C THR A 62 9.24 10.15 5.61
N LYS A 63 8.03 10.57 5.25
CA LYS A 63 7.24 10.01 4.15
C LYS A 63 7.97 10.13 2.80
N GLU A 64 8.56 11.27 2.55
CA GLU A 64 9.31 11.57 1.32
C GLU A 64 10.56 10.68 1.23
N TYR A 65 11.28 10.54 2.35
CA TYR A 65 12.44 9.68 2.44
C TYR A 65 12.08 8.22 2.15
N LEU A 66 11.01 7.70 2.75
CA LEU A 66 10.49 6.35 2.50
C LEU A 66 10.16 6.15 1.01
N ARG A 67 9.39 7.08 0.42
CA ARG A 67 8.90 6.95 -0.95
C ARG A 67 10.02 6.89 -1.98
N TYR A 68 11.03 7.75 -1.83
CA TYR A 68 12.18 7.82 -2.73
C TYR A 68 13.15 6.65 -2.50
N ASN A 69 13.61 6.48 -1.26
CA ASN A 69 14.77 5.63 -1.00
C ASN A 69 14.49 4.14 -1.13
N ARG A 70 13.26 3.65 -0.87
CA ARG A 70 12.92 2.26 -1.14
C ARG A 70 13.08 1.86 -2.61
N LEU A 71 12.79 2.78 -3.55
CA LEU A 71 13.00 2.56 -4.99
C LEU A 71 14.48 2.70 -5.35
N ASN A 72 15.12 3.76 -4.87
CA ASN A 72 16.54 4.02 -5.12
C ASN A 72 17.41 2.83 -4.66
N GLU A 73 17.15 2.29 -3.47
CA GLU A 73 17.88 1.12 -2.95
C GLU A 73 17.62 -0.14 -3.78
N ALA A 74 16.36 -0.39 -4.20
CA ALA A 74 16.03 -1.53 -5.01
C ALA A 74 16.76 -1.49 -6.37
N PHE A 75 16.74 -0.36 -7.07
CA PHE A 75 17.47 -0.20 -8.33
C PHE A 75 19.00 -0.32 -8.15
N ASN A 76 19.54 0.24 -7.07
CA ASN A 76 20.98 0.11 -6.76
C ASN A 76 21.39 -1.36 -6.53
N LYS A 77 20.57 -2.14 -5.81
CA LYS A 77 20.85 -3.59 -5.60
C LYS A 77 20.81 -4.39 -6.88
N LEU A 78 19.91 -4.02 -7.80
CA LEU A 78 19.86 -4.59 -9.15
C LEU A 78 20.99 -4.09 -10.06
N LYS A 79 21.83 -3.16 -9.60
CA LYS A 79 22.84 -2.49 -10.42
C LYS A 79 22.26 -1.83 -11.68
N PHE A 80 21.01 -1.43 -11.61
CA PHE A 80 20.31 -0.76 -12.69
C PHE A 80 20.33 0.74 -12.46
N ASN A 81 21.00 1.47 -13.35
CA ASN A 81 21.20 2.90 -13.16
C ASN A 81 19.95 3.70 -13.58
N VAL A 82 19.24 4.25 -12.59
CA VAL A 82 18.07 5.10 -12.78
C VAL A 82 18.39 6.53 -12.32
N PRO A 83 18.22 7.53 -13.18
CA PRO A 83 18.41 8.91 -12.78
C PRO A 83 17.47 9.32 -11.64
N SER A 84 17.94 10.11 -10.68
CA SER A 84 17.14 10.57 -9.52
C SER A 84 15.82 11.21 -9.93
N LYS A 85 15.79 11.92 -11.07
CA LYS A 85 14.55 12.49 -11.62
C LYS A 85 13.51 11.44 -11.94
N LEU A 86 13.93 10.30 -12.50
CA LEU A 86 13.02 9.19 -12.82
C LEU A 86 12.58 8.46 -11.56
N ILE A 87 13.46 8.30 -10.56
CA ILE A 87 13.08 7.71 -9.25
C ILE A 87 12.00 8.55 -8.57
N ASN A 88 12.16 9.90 -8.56
CA ASN A 88 11.13 10.80 -8.03
C ASN A 88 9.79 10.62 -8.77
N LYS A 89 9.83 10.61 -10.11
CA LYS A 89 8.64 10.39 -10.93
C LYS A 89 7.97 9.06 -10.59
N LEU A 90 8.72 7.95 -10.57
CA LEU A 90 8.19 6.64 -10.23
C LEU A 90 7.60 6.58 -8.80
N SER A 91 8.23 7.30 -7.87
CA SER A 91 7.76 7.42 -6.49
C SER A 91 6.39 8.12 -6.41
N ASP A 92 6.17 9.14 -7.23
CA ASP A 92 4.91 9.87 -7.30
C ASP A 92 3.85 9.06 -8.05
N ASP A 93 4.20 8.56 -9.23
CA ASP A 93 3.31 7.75 -10.07
C ASP A 93 2.86 6.47 -9.34
N TYR A 94 3.74 5.85 -8.53
CA TYR A 94 3.41 4.65 -7.78
C TYR A 94 2.24 4.89 -6.80
N VAL A 95 2.29 5.95 -5.99
CA VAL A 95 1.23 6.21 -5.01
C VAL A 95 -0.07 6.66 -5.66
N GLU A 96 0.00 7.26 -6.85
CA GLU A 96 -1.17 7.64 -7.65
C GLU A 96 -1.80 6.44 -8.35
N THR A 97 -0.98 5.53 -8.87
CA THR A 97 -1.41 4.41 -9.70
C THR A 97 -1.84 3.20 -8.88
N LEU A 98 -1.16 2.94 -7.75
CA LEU A 98 -1.42 1.79 -6.89
C LEU A 98 -2.92 1.59 -6.56
N PRO A 99 -3.70 2.61 -6.19
CA PRO A 99 -5.13 2.44 -5.90
C PRO A 99 -6.02 2.18 -7.13
N LYS A 100 -5.47 2.21 -8.35
CA LYS A 100 -6.23 1.89 -9.57
C LYS A 100 -6.43 0.38 -9.74
N PHE A 101 -5.58 -0.44 -9.12
CA PHE A 101 -5.73 -1.88 -9.01
C PHE A 101 -6.53 -2.24 -7.77
N ASN A 102 -7.44 -3.22 -7.85
CA ASN A 102 -8.52 -3.40 -6.88
C ASN A 102 -8.64 -4.84 -6.36
N TYR A 103 -7.59 -5.63 -6.47
CA TYR A 103 -7.63 -7.01 -6.00
C TYR A 103 -7.74 -7.04 -4.48
N LEU A 104 -8.73 -7.77 -3.98
CA LEU A 104 -8.91 -8.09 -2.57
C LEU A 104 -8.31 -9.45 -2.25
N ILE A 105 -7.98 -9.66 -0.98
CA ILE A 105 -7.66 -11.00 -0.47
C ILE A 105 -8.89 -11.88 -0.63
N GLU A 106 -8.68 -13.14 -1.00
CA GLU A 106 -9.76 -14.13 -1.16
C GLU A 106 -10.59 -14.24 0.12
N GLY A 107 -11.90 -14.22 -0.01
CA GLY A 107 -12.83 -14.24 1.12
C GLY A 107 -13.03 -12.90 1.85
N ALA A 108 -12.29 -11.84 1.49
CA ALA A 108 -12.40 -10.55 2.18
C ALA A 108 -13.79 -9.92 2.02
N LEU A 109 -14.37 -9.98 0.83
CA LEU A 109 -15.69 -9.41 0.57
C LEU A 109 -16.78 -10.17 1.32
N GLU A 110 -16.78 -11.49 1.25
CA GLU A 110 -17.71 -12.37 1.94
C GLU A 110 -17.65 -12.18 3.46
N LEU A 111 -16.44 -12.01 4.00
CA LEU A 111 -16.25 -11.70 5.42
C LEU A 111 -16.89 -10.36 5.79
N LEU A 112 -16.68 -9.31 4.98
CA LEU A 112 -17.26 -7.99 5.23
C LEU A 112 -18.80 -8.02 5.16
N GLU A 113 -19.37 -8.73 4.19
CA GLU A 113 -20.82 -8.93 4.05
C GLU A 113 -21.40 -9.66 5.27
N TYR A 114 -20.72 -10.70 5.76
CA TYR A 114 -21.14 -11.44 6.95
C TYR A 114 -21.10 -10.62 8.23
N LEU A 115 -20.09 -9.75 8.38
CA LEU A 115 -19.87 -8.99 9.62
C LEU A 115 -20.66 -7.69 9.69
N LYS A 116 -20.87 -7.00 8.57
CA LYS A 116 -21.52 -5.69 8.51
C LYS A 116 -22.89 -5.61 9.23
N PRO A 117 -23.81 -6.58 9.10
CA PRO A 117 -25.10 -6.55 9.80
C PRO A 117 -24.99 -6.80 11.32
N LYS A 118 -23.86 -7.30 11.80
CA LYS A 118 -23.66 -7.77 13.18
C LYS A 118 -22.82 -6.83 14.03
N TYR A 119 -21.88 -6.10 13.38
CA TYR A 119 -20.86 -5.31 14.04
C TYR A 119 -20.64 -3.96 13.36
N LYS A 120 -20.16 -2.99 14.12
CA LYS A 120 -19.55 -1.78 13.54
C LYS A 120 -18.16 -2.14 13.06
N LEU A 121 -17.86 -1.83 11.79
CA LEU A 121 -16.58 -2.14 11.18
C LEU A 121 -15.75 -0.87 11.02
N PHE A 122 -14.45 -0.99 11.27
CA PHE A 122 -13.49 0.11 11.22
C PHE A 122 -12.22 -0.33 10.52
N ILE A 123 -11.55 0.59 9.83
CA ILE A 123 -10.18 0.40 9.35
C ILE A 123 -9.22 1.12 10.30
N LEU A 124 -8.09 0.48 10.58
CA LEU A 124 -6.94 1.06 11.27
C LEU A 124 -5.68 0.79 10.44
N THR A 125 -5.09 1.83 9.85
CA THR A 125 -3.97 1.68 8.91
C THR A 125 -2.87 2.72 9.12
N ASN A 126 -1.61 2.34 8.83
CA ASN A 126 -0.48 3.27 8.73
C ASN A 126 -0.26 3.83 7.32
N GLY A 127 -1.04 3.37 6.34
CA GLY A 127 -0.95 3.86 4.96
C GLY A 127 -1.32 5.34 4.83
N PHE A 128 -0.85 5.97 3.76
CA PHE A 128 -1.12 7.40 3.50
C PHE A 128 -2.60 7.62 3.23
N ARG A 129 -3.19 8.61 3.93
CA ARG A 129 -4.63 8.90 3.93
C ARG A 129 -5.29 8.83 2.55
N ASN A 130 -4.77 9.62 1.59
CA ASN A 130 -5.37 9.70 0.26
C ASN A 130 -5.27 8.37 -0.52
N VAL A 131 -4.17 7.64 -0.35
CA VAL A 131 -3.98 6.32 -0.98
C VAL A 131 -4.97 5.32 -0.43
N GLN A 132 -5.12 5.25 0.89
CA GLN A 132 -6.05 4.31 1.54
C GLN A 132 -7.52 4.64 1.21
N ALA A 133 -7.89 5.91 1.19
CA ALA A 133 -9.24 6.33 0.79
C ALA A 133 -9.56 5.90 -0.66
N ASN A 134 -8.61 6.08 -1.58
CA ASN A 134 -8.76 5.67 -2.97
C ASN A 134 -8.82 4.14 -3.13
N LYS A 135 -7.98 3.37 -2.39
CA LYS A 135 -8.06 1.91 -2.35
C LYS A 135 -9.46 1.43 -1.96
N LEU A 136 -9.98 1.92 -0.83
CA LEU A 136 -11.29 1.55 -0.33
C LEU A 136 -12.40 1.88 -1.32
N LYS A 137 -12.36 3.08 -1.90
CA LYS A 137 -13.35 3.54 -2.89
C LYS A 137 -13.30 2.70 -4.17
N ASN A 138 -12.13 2.51 -4.74
CA ASN A 138 -11.96 1.81 -6.00
C ASN A 138 -12.23 0.30 -5.87
N SER A 139 -11.95 -0.30 -4.72
CA SER A 139 -12.31 -1.69 -4.39
C SER A 139 -13.79 -1.84 -3.99
N LYS A 140 -14.56 -0.75 -3.93
CA LYS A 140 -15.99 -0.72 -3.57
C LYS A 140 -16.28 -1.28 -2.16
N ILE A 141 -15.31 -1.25 -1.27
CA ILE A 141 -15.48 -1.72 0.13
C ILE A 141 -15.61 -0.58 1.13
N ASN A 142 -15.51 0.69 0.71
CA ASN A 142 -15.63 1.86 1.59
C ASN A 142 -16.96 1.91 2.36
N THR A 143 -18.06 1.41 1.78
CA THR A 143 -19.39 1.43 2.39
C THR A 143 -19.58 0.40 3.51
N TYR A 144 -18.64 -0.52 3.70
CA TYR A 144 -18.69 -1.49 4.80
C TYR A 144 -18.28 -0.87 6.13
N PHE A 145 -17.46 0.19 6.12
CA PHE A 145 -16.84 0.73 7.30
C PHE A 145 -17.54 1.97 7.83
N ASN A 146 -17.69 2.02 9.15
CA ASN A 146 -18.23 3.18 9.87
C ASN A 146 -17.23 4.34 9.87
N GLN A 147 -15.92 4.02 9.97
CA GLN A 147 -14.85 5.01 9.97
C GLN A 147 -13.51 4.37 9.61
N VAL A 148 -12.64 5.17 9.05
CA VAL A 148 -11.23 4.82 8.74
C VAL A 148 -10.33 5.68 9.62
N PHE A 149 -9.43 5.02 10.34
CA PHE A 149 -8.40 5.66 11.15
C PHE A 149 -7.05 5.45 10.45
N ASP A 150 -6.51 6.49 9.89
CA ASP A 150 -5.16 6.52 9.33
C ASP A 150 -4.22 7.29 10.26
N SER A 151 -2.92 6.96 10.22
CA SER A 151 -1.93 7.58 11.10
C SER A 151 -1.75 9.08 10.88
N GLU A 152 -2.02 9.59 9.67
CA GLU A 152 -1.94 11.02 9.35
C GLU A 152 -3.11 11.79 10.00
N SER A 153 -4.31 11.16 10.11
CA SER A 153 -5.49 11.77 10.76
C SER A 153 -5.42 11.76 12.26
N VAL A 154 -4.91 10.64 12.82
CA VAL A 154 -4.88 10.41 14.26
C VAL A 154 -3.64 11.04 14.91
N GLY A 155 -2.59 11.26 14.11
CA GLY A 155 -1.30 11.77 14.57
C GLY A 155 -0.43 10.75 15.32
N VAL A 156 -0.85 9.48 15.31
CA VAL A 156 -0.12 8.37 15.94
C VAL A 156 -0.10 7.17 14.99
N LYS A 157 1.03 6.49 14.91
CA LYS A 157 1.19 5.26 14.14
C LYS A 157 0.91 4.01 14.99
N LYS A 158 0.31 2.99 14.37
CA LYS A 158 0.06 1.71 15.05
C LYS A 158 1.29 0.79 15.01
#